data_6fc4c4691113b1f74202360f08da0a1c
#
_entry.id   6fc4c4691113b1f74202360f08da0a1c
#
_cell.length_a   1.000
_cell.length_b   1.000
_cell.length_c   1.000
_cell.angle_alpha   90.00
_cell.angle_beta   90.00
_cell.angle_gamma   90.00
#
_symmetry.space_group_name_H-M   'P 1'
#
loop_
_entity.id
_entity.type
_entity.pdbx_description
1 polymer ?
#
loop_
_entity_poly.entity_id
_entity_poly.type
_entity_poly.pdbx_seq_one_letter_code
_entity_poly.pdbx_strand_id
1 'polypeptide(L)'
;MKKIVSYGKRIFQNLKFQNKLLFTYFIVGIIPVIIIGFFCYTQTRNILFEREQKNMQTNLKQAVTNMDNQIKIYNNLSDYLAYNQTISQVISYDYKNTYEKYEQYTKVLDPMLSSLKYFHNDLSRITLYIDDNEIKHDTTIDSINEIRQEDWYRQIKDANTKDIAWYYQKKGDKVISVRKMQSLESVDMLGILYLELPASKLFTNYNTLSDSEYSVLIRNQKDQLLYEYRTGDTEDASLTIKNAKAKRYAAVTETSSAGWKIEMYKKNTVIGKNIRSIVVVLAGVVIVCVLLSIAAAAMLSKVM
;
A
#
# COMPACT_ATOMS: atom_id res chain seq x y z
N MET A 1 -34.36 -39.04 -9.11
CA MET A 1 -34.78 -38.95 -7.70
C MET A 1 -35.62 -40.11 -7.22
N LYS A 2 -36.73 -40.50 -7.86
CA LYS A 2 -37.60 -41.60 -7.41
C LYS A 2 -36.91 -42.97 -7.20
N LYS A 3 -35.92 -43.37 -8.03
CA LYS A 3 -35.20 -44.64 -7.90
C LYS A 3 -34.27 -44.69 -6.66
N ILE A 4 -33.63 -43.56 -6.27
CA ILE A 4 -32.75 -43.50 -5.09
C ILE A 4 -33.59 -43.63 -3.80
N VAL A 5 -34.73 -42.97 -3.76
CA VAL A 5 -35.66 -43.02 -2.62
C VAL A 5 -36.24 -44.45 -2.44
N SER A 6 -36.59 -45.13 -3.54
CA SER A 6 -37.07 -46.51 -3.49
C SER A 6 -36.02 -47.52 -3.05
N TYR A 7 -34.76 -47.33 -3.43
CA TYR A 7 -33.65 -48.19 -3.01
C TYR A 7 -33.33 -48.00 -1.52
N GLY A 8 -33.31 -46.73 -1.04
CA GLY A 8 -33.16 -46.42 0.40
C GLY A 8 -34.25 -47.01 1.27
N LYS A 9 -35.52 -46.94 0.79
CA LYS A 9 -36.67 -47.52 1.50
C LYS A 9 -36.58 -49.04 1.65
N ARG A 10 -36.09 -49.74 0.62
CA ARG A 10 -35.91 -51.19 0.58
C ARG A 10 -34.77 -51.68 1.52
N ILE A 11 -33.68 -50.93 1.57
CA ILE A 11 -32.55 -51.19 2.50
C ILE A 11 -33.01 -50.96 3.95
N PHE A 12 -33.74 -49.85 4.23
CA PHE A 12 -34.23 -49.52 5.56
C PHE A 12 -35.25 -50.54 6.08
N GLN A 13 -36.08 -51.11 5.20
CA GLN A 13 -37.11 -52.13 5.59
C GLN A 13 -36.46 -53.45 6.04
N ASN A 14 -35.30 -53.83 5.46
CA ASN A 14 -34.64 -55.10 5.75
C ASN A 14 -33.62 -55.04 6.94
N LEU A 15 -33.43 -53.87 7.54
CA LEU A 15 -32.55 -53.70 8.72
C LEU A 15 -33.24 -54.25 9.98
N LYS A 16 -32.44 -54.86 10.87
CA LYS A 16 -32.89 -55.21 12.25
C LYS A 16 -33.31 -53.95 12.96
N PHE A 17 -34.28 -54.06 13.88
CA PHE A 17 -34.84 -52.93 14.62
C PHE A 17 -33.81 -52.03 15.24
N GLN A 18 -32.75 -52.59 15.84
CA GLN A 18 -31.60 -51.89 16.41
C GLN A 18 -30.92 -50.97 15.39
N ASN A 19 -30.69 -51.47 14.18
CA ASN A 19 -30.04 -50.70 13.10
C ASN A 19 -30.96 -49.59 12.55
N LYS A 20 -32.26 -49.79 12.54
CA LYS A 20 -33.24 -48.75 12.18
C LYS A 20 -33.19 -47.62 13.18
N LEU A 21 -33.19 -47.92 14.46
CA LEU A 21 -33.12 -46.96 15.54
C LEU A 21 -31.82 -46.14 15.48
N LEU A 22 -30.69 -46.82 15.31
CA LEU A 22 -29.35 -46.21 15.20
C LEU A 22 -29.28 -45.28 13.99
N PHE A 23 -29.83 -45.71 12.84
CA PHE A 23 -29.86 -44.88 11.61
C PHE A 23 -30.76 -43.65 11.77
N THR A 24 -31.89 -43.76 12.47
CA THR A 24 -32.78 -42.64 12.75
C THR A 24 -32.11 -41.61 13.67
N TYR A 25 -31.47 -42.05 14.77
CA TYR A 25 -30.71 -41.16 15.64
C TYR A 25 -29.53 -40.47 14.93
N PHE A 26 -28.84 -41.22 14.06
CA PHE A 26 -27.79 -40.67 13.25
C PHE A 26 -28.27 -39.53 12.33
N ILE A 27 -29.41 -39.76 11.63
CA ILE A 27 -29.98 -38.73 10.75
C ILE A 27 -30.46 -37.53 11.54
N VAL A 28 -31.26 -37.76 12.60
CA VAL A 28 -31.86 -36.66 13.38
C VAL A 28 -30.84 -35.89 14.22
N GLY A 29 -29.80 -36.55 14.73
CA GLY A 29 -28.78 -35.92 15.58
C GLY A 29 -27.65 -35.28 14.80
N ILE A 30 -27.10 -35.94 13.77
CA ILE A 30 -25.87 -35.52 13.11
C ILE A 30 -26.11 -34.59 11.92
N ILE A 31 -27.15 -34.83 11.12
CA ILE A 31 -27.43 -33.98 9.95
C ILE A 31 -27.63 -32.51 10.34
N PRO A 32 -28.45 -32.16 11.35
CA PRO A 32 -28.59 -30.76 11.77
C PRO A 32 -27.27 -30.14 12.25
N VAL A 33 -26.44 -30.90 12.98
CA VAL A 33 -25.14 -30.41 13.47
C VAL A 33 -24.21 -30.10 12.29
N ILE A 34 -24.14 -30.96 11.27
CA ILE A 34 -23.37 -30.72 10.06
C ILE A 34 -23.87 -29.48 9.31
N ILE A 35 -25.18 -29.33 9.17
CA ILE A 35 -25.79 -28.17 8.47
C ILE A 35 -25.45 -26.88 9.22
N ILE A 36 -25.65 -26.84 10.54
CA ILE A 36 -25.35 -25.67 11.38
C ILE A 36 -23.83 -25.39 11.32
N GLY A 37 -23.03 -26.42 11.44
CA GLY A 37 -21.55 -26.30 11.37
C GLY A 37 -21.08 -25.73 10.05
N PHE A 38 -21.62 -26.19 8.92
CA PHE A 38 -21.32 -25.65 7.59
C PHE A 38 -21.78 -24.19 7.45
N PHE A 39 -22.97 -23.88 7.97
CA PHE A 39 -23.48 -22.50 7.98
C PHE A 39 -22.59 -21.59 8.83
N CYS A 40 -22.26 -21.98 10.05
CA CYS A 40 -21.36 -21.22 10.92
C CYS A 40 -19.97 -21.03 10.30
N TYR A 41 -19.42 -22.07 9.66
CA TYR A 41 -18.14 -21.96 8.95
C TYR A 41 -18.20 -20.93 7.82
N THR A 42 -19.22 -21.00 6.96
CA THR A 42 -19.34 -20.07 5.82
C THR A 42 -19.55 -18.64 6.30
N GLN A 43 -20.39 -18.41 7.31
CA GLN A 43 -20.62 -17.10 7.89
C GLN A 43 -19.35 -16.53 8.53
N THR A 44 -18.68 -17.31 9.37
CA THR A 44 -17.44 -16.86 10.02
C THR A 44 -16.37 -16.54 9.01
N ARG A 45 -16.21 -17.36 7.97
CA ARG A 45 -15.27 -17.10 6.88
C ARG A 45 -15.58 -15.77 6.18
N ASN A 46 -16.84 -15.51 5.86
CA ASN A 46 -17.23 -14.28 5.18
C ASN A 46 -17.00 -13.05 6.08
N ILE A 47 -17.40 -13.12 7.34
CA ILE A 47 -17.18 -12.04 8.32
C ILE A 47 -15.70 -11.75 8.51
N LEU A 48 -14.86 -12.78 8.63
CA LEU A 48 -13.40 -12.60 8.77
C LEU A 48 -12.79 -12.00 7.51
N PHE A 49 -13.25 -12.42 6.33
CA PHE A 49 -12.77 -11.86 5.07
C PHE A 49 -13.15 -10.38 4.93
N GLU A 50 -14.42 -10.03 5.20
CA GLU A 50 -14.89 -8.64 5.16
C GLU A 50 -14.17 -7.75 6.18
N ARG A 51 -13.99 -8.27 7.41
CA ARG A 51 -13.27 -7.57 8.47
C ARG A 51 -11.81 -7.30 8.07
N GLU A 52 -11.13 -8.30 7.49
CA GLU A 52 -9.77 -8.17 7.03
C GLU A 52 -9.66 -7.15 5.88
N GLN A 53 -10.56 -7.21 4.92
CA GLN A 53 -10.60 -6.25 3.82
C GLN A 53 -10.84 -4.82 4.34
N LYS A 54 -11.74 -4.64 5.31
CA LYS A 54 -11.96 -3.33 5.94
C LYS A 54 -10.74 -2.85 6.72
N ASN A 55 -10.05 -3.73 7.43
CA ASN A 55 -8.81 -3.41 8.13
C ASN A 55 -7.71 -2.97 7.14
N MET A 56 -7.54 -3.73 6.05
CA MET A 56 -6.60 -3.37 4.98
C MET A 56 -6.91 -1.98 4.40
N GLN A 57 -8.18 -1.69 4.12
CA GLN A 57 -8.61 -0.39 3.60
C GLN A 57 -8.30 0.74 4.58
N THR A 58 -8.59 0.54 5.86
CA THR A 58 -8.32 1.53 6.92
C THR A 58 -6.82 1.79 7.06
N ASN A 59 -6.03 0.73 7.11
CA ASN A 59 -4.58 0.82 7.24
C ASN A 59 -3.95 1.49 6.01
N LEU A 60 -4.39 1.12 4.81
CA LEU A 60 -3.91 1.74 3.58
C LEU A 60 -4.26 3.23 3.54
N LYS A 61 -5.50 3.59 3.87
CA LYS A 61 -5.92 4.99 3.93
C LYS A 61 -5.09 5.80 4.92
N GLN A 62 -4.80 5.24 6.10
CA GLN A 62 -3.95 5.90 7.09
C GLN A 62 -2.52 6.08 6.57
N ALA A 63 -1.94 5.06 5.95
CA ALA A 63 -0.60 5.14 5.38
C ALA A 63 -0.52 6.17 4.25
N VAL A 64 -1.53 6.22 3.35
CA VAL A 64 -1.63 7.23 2.29
C VAL A 64 -1.78 8.63 2.89
N THR A 65 -2.63 8.79 3.91
CA THR A 65 -2.80 10.08 4.59
C THR A 65 -1.48 10.56 5.22
N ASN A 66 -0.72 9.67 5.85
CA ASN A 66 0.59 10.01 6.42
C ASN A 66 1.58 10.43 5.32
N MET A 67 1.60 9.72 4.20
CA MET A 67 2.43 10.07 3.04
C MET A 67 2.01 11.44 2.47
N ASP A 68 0.72 11.70 2.30
CA ASP A 68 0.21 12.97 1.81
C ASP A 68 0.53 14.14 2.74
N ASN A 69 0.54 13.90 4.05
CA ASN A 69 1.00 14.89 5.02
C ASN A 69 2.50 15.20 4.85
N GLN A 70 3.33 14.20 4.59
CA GLN A 70 4.74 14.41 4.28
C GLN A 70 4.91 15.19 2.96
N ILE A 71 4.20 14.79 1.91
CA ILE A 71 4.17 15.51 0.62
C ILE A 71 3.78 16.98 0.84
N LYS A 72 2.77 17.24 1.66
CA LYS A 72 2.33 18.61 1.99
C LYS A 72 3.40 19.43 2.70
N ILE A 73 4.16 18.83 3.62
CA ILE A 73 5.28 19.51 4.30
C ILE A 73 6.30 19.96 3.27
N TYR A 74 6.70 19.09 2.34
CA TYR A 74 7.68 19.42 1.32
C TYR A 74 7.13 20.35 0.24
N ASN A 75 5.83 20.28 -0.06
CA ASN A 75 5.18 21.28 -0.92
C ASN A 75 5.22 22.67 -0.29
N ASN A 76 4.92 22.79 1.01
CA ASN A 76 5.03 24.06 1.72
C ASN A 76 6.48 24.58 1.76
N LEU A 77 7.45 23.70 1.94
CA LEU A 77 8.87 24.06 1.85
C LEU A 77 9.24 24.54 0.44
N SER A 78 8.76 23.84 -0.58
CA SER A 78 8.94 24.23 -1.98
C SER A 78 8.32 25.60 -2.27
N ASP A 79 7.12 25.87 -1.73
CA ASP A 79 6.48 27.18 -1.84
C ASP A 79 7.32 28.27 -1.15
N TYR A 80 7.75 28.01 0.08
CA TYR A 80 8.61 28.95 0.83
C TYR A 80 9.88 29.30 0.05
N LEU A 81 10.58 28.31 -0.51
CA LEU A 81 11.82 28.52 -1.28
C LEU A 81 11.55 29.26 -2.61
N ALA A 82 10.52 28.86 -3.33
CA ALA A 82 10.21 29.42 -4.64
C ALA A 82 9.73 30.88 -4.59
N TYR A 83 9.09 31.26 -3.49
CA TYR A 83 8.59 32.64 -3.28
C TYR A 83 9.45 33.43 -2.30
N ASN A 84 10.66 32.96 -1.97
CA ASN A 84 11.57 33.66 -1.10
C ASN A 84 12.25 34.84 -1.83
N GLN A 85 12.00 36.05 -1.34
CA GLN A 85 12.55 37.26 -1.94
C GLN A 85 14.08 37.27 -1.97
N THR A 86 14.74 36.83 -0.90
CA THR A 86 16.21 36.77 -0.83
C THR A 86 16.78 35.83 -1.89
N ILE A 87 16.18 34.65 -2.07
CA ILE A 87 16.61 33.70 -3.12
C ILE A 87 16.41 34.35 -4.51
N SER A 88 15.24 34.92 -4.75
CA SER A 88 14.94 35.59 -6.02
C SER A 88 15.94 36.69 -6.33
N GLN A 89 16.24 37.54 -5.37
CA GLN A 89 17.20 38.64 -5.52
C GLN A 89 18.63 38.15 -5.78
N VAL A 90 19.09 37.17 -4.99
CA VAL A 90 20.46 36.64 -5.17
C VAL A 90 20.63 35.95 -6.52
N ILE A 91 19.61 35.24 -7.01
CA ILE A 91 19.69 34.55 -8.32
C ILE A 91 19.56 35.52 -9.49
N SER A 92 18.68 36.54 -9.39
CA SER A 92 18.40 37.47 -10.50
C SER A 92 19.37 38.64 -10.59
N TYR A 93 20.24 38.83 -9.59
CA TYR A 93 21.18 39.95 -9.57
C TYR A 93 22.28 39.81 -10.65
N ASP A 94 22.53 40.88 -11.37
CA ASP A 94 23.60 40.95 -12.40
C ASP A 94 24.96 41.27 -11.74
N TYR A 95 25.69 40.21 -11.43
CA TYR A 95 27.00 40.33 -10.76
C TYR A 95 28.08 40.78 -11.69
N LYS A 96 28.94 41.69 -11.24
CA LYS A 96 30.07 42.22 -12.00
C LYS A 96 31.12 41.15 -12.30
N ASN A 97 31.27 40.16 -11.45
CA ASN A 97 32.19 39.07 -11.62
C ASN A 97 31.76 37.81 -10.85
N THR A 98 32.37 36.68 -11.20
CA THR A 98 32.07 35.37 -10.60
C THR A 98 32.38 35.29 -9.11
N TYR A 99 33.39 36.04 -8.62
CA TYR A 99 33.77 36.04 -7.22
C TYR A 99 32.68 36.69 -6.35
N GLU A 100 32.14 37.82 -6.75
CA GLU A 100 31.05 38.50 -6.07
C GLU A 100 29.80 37.60 -5.98
N LYS A 101 29.48 36.93 -7.08
CA LYS A 101 28.39 35.95 -7.15
C LYS A 101 28.62 34.79 -6.19
N TYR A 102 29.80 34.19 -6.19
CA TYR A 102 30.16 33.10 -5.29
C TYR A 102 30.12 33.51 -3.83
N GLU A 103 30.56 34.75 -3.52
CA GLU A 103 30.48 35.29 -2.16
C GLU A 103 29.02 35.41 -1.66
N GLN A 104 28.10 35.84 -2.52
CA GLN A 104 26.67 35.90 -2.18
C GLN A 104 26.06 34.52 -1.98
N TYR A 105 26.42 33.53 -2.79
CA TYR A 105 25.99 32.17 -2.57
C TYR A 105 26.46 31.63 -1.23
N THR A 106 27.74 31.80 -0.92
CA THR A 106 28.31 31.30 0.34
C THR A 106 27.77 32.03 1.58
N LYS A 107 27.57 33.34 1.49
CA LYS A 107 27.15 34.15 2.66
C LYS A 107 25.65 34.15 2.88
N VAL A 108 24.84 33.97 1.86
CA VAL A 108 23.38 34.12 1.91
C VAL A 108 22.66 32.81 1.67
N LEU A 109 22.90 32.14 0.53
CA LEU A 109 22.14 30.96 0.15
C LEU A 109 22.54 29.73 0.99
N ASP A 110 23.82 29.46 1.14
CA ASP A 110 24.29 28.26 1.88
C ASP A 110 23.81 28.21 3.32
N PRO A 111 23.93 29.28 4.13
CA PRO A 111 23.41 29.24 5.49
C PRO A 111 21.90 29.03 5.55
N MET A 112 21.15 29.62 4.61
CA MET A 112 19.70 29.50 4.55
C MET A 112 19.29 28.08 4.15
N LEU A 113 19.85 27.53 3.05
CA LEU A 113 19.50 26.19 2.58
C LEU A 113 20.00 25.10 3.55
N SER A 114 21.18 25.31 4.18
CA SER A 114 21.72 24.40 5.19
C SER A 114 20.83 24.36 6.45
N SER A 115 20.34 25.51 6.92
CA SER A 115 19.42 25.55 8.05
C SER A 115 18.11 24.83 7.76
N LEU A 116 17.56 25.01 6.56
CA LEU A 116 16.35 24.29 6.14
C LEU A 116 16.58 22.78 6.06
N LYS A 117 17.72 22.36 5.53
CA LYS A 117 18.11 20.94 5.51
C LYS A 117 18.30 20.37 6.90
N TYR A 118 18.80 21.16 7.85
CA TYR A 118 18.91 20.75 9.26
C TYR A 118 17.55 20.51 9.90
N PHE A 119 16.55 21.38 9.66
CA PHE A 119 15.19 21.22 10.16
C PHE A 119 14.42 20.11 9.42
N HIS A 120 14.77 19.84 8.18
CA HIS A 120 14.19 18.78 7.34
C HIS A 120 15.24 17.71 7.05
N ASN A 121 15.67 17.00 8.08
CA ASN A 121 16.77 16.01 8.02
C ASN A 121 16.51 14.82 7.10
N ASP A 122 15.28 14.62 6.66
CA ASP A 122 14.90 13.62 5.65
C ASP A 122 15.29 14.05 4.22
N LEU A 123 15.53 15.35 3.99
CA LEU A 123 16.00 15.84 2.70
C LEU A 123 17.47 15.48 2.48
N SER A 124 17.73 14.74 1.40
CA SER A 124 19.09 14.45 0.96
C SER A 124 19.72 15.67 0.30
N ARG A 125 18.93 16.39 -0.50
CA ARG A 125 19.46 17.48 -1.34
C ARG A 125 18.39 18.55 -1.58
N ILE A 126 18.83 19.83 -1.56
CA ILE A 126 18.10 21.00 -2.05
C ILE A 126 18.99 21.65 -3.10
N THR A 127 18.53 21.77 -4.34
CA THR A 127 19.30 22.35 -5.44
C THR A 127 18.46 23.33 -6.24
N LEU A 128 19.05 24.44 -6.60
CA LEU A 128 18.51 25.40 -7.53
C LEU A 128 19.26 25.23 -8.86
N TYR A 129 18.59 24.70 -9.88
CA TYR A 129 19.10 24.65 -11.24
C TYR A 129 18.74 25.95 -11.93
N ILE A 130 19.75 26.76 -12.18
CA ILE A 130 19.58 28.09 -12.77
C ILE A 130 20.33 28.13 -14.10
N ASP A 131 20.49 29.17 -14.71
CA ASP A 131 21.10 29.43 -16.03
C ASP A 131 21.89 28.27 -16.69
N ASP A 132 21.97 28.28 -18.01
CA ASP A 132 22.68 27.29 -18.81
C ASP A 132 24.22 27.31 -18.57
N ASN A 133 24.76 28.46 -18.21
CA ASN A 133 26.17 28.68 -17.99
C ASN A 133 26.56 28.84 -16.51
N GLU A 134 25.64 28.45 -15.60
CA GLU A 134 25.89 28.58 -14.18
C GLU A 134 27.03 27.66 -13.73
N ILE A 135 27.87 28.19 -12.84
CA ILE A 135 28.95 27.41 -12.23
C ILE A 135 28.36 26.69 -11.02
N LYS A 136 28.59 25.39 -10.98
CA LYS A 136 28.17 24.57 -9.86
C LYS A 136 28.75 25.08 -8.54
N HIS A 137 27.86 25.29 -7.56
CA HIS A 137 28.21 25.68 -6.21
C HIS A 137 27.74 24.60 -5.22
N ASP A 138 28.66 23.76 -4.76
CA ASP A 138 28.42 22.62 -3.88
C ASP A 138 27.25 21.74 -4.36
N THR A 139 26.23 21.58 -3.53
CA THR A 139 24.98 20.87 -3.84
C THR A 139 23.79 21.80 -3.95
N THR A 140 23.99 23.10 -3.75
CA THR A 140 22.94 24.11 -3.63
C THR A 140 22.57 24.74 -4.95
N ILE A 141 23.56 24.97 -5.82
CA ILE A 141 23.37 25.56 -7.16
C ILE A 141 24.01 24.71 -8.23
N ASP A 142 23.33 24.54 -9.35
CA ASP A 142 23.86 23.82 -10.49
C ASP A 142 23.27 24.37 -11.80
N SER A 143 23.85 24.02 -12.94
CA SER A 143 23.38 24.45 -14.25
C SER A 143 22.16 23.63 -14.70
N ILE A 144 21.20 24.28 -15.36
CA ILE A 144 20.10 23.61 -16.05
C ILE A 144 20.59 22.61 -17.10
N ASN A 145 21.77 22.82 -17.68
CA ASN A 145 22.36 21.90 -18.66
C ASN A 145 22.53 20.48 -18.09
N GLU A 146 22.83 20.36 -16.80
CA GLU A 146 23.04 19.06 -16.13
C GLU A 146 21.77 18.20 -16.09
N ILE A 147 20.61 18.82 -16.16
CA ILE A 147 19.32 18.13 -16.04
C ILE A 147 18.54 18.04 -17.36
N ARG A 148 19.02 18.61 -18.44
CA ARG A 148 18.30 18.64 -19.74
C ARG A 148 17.96 17.26 -20.30
N GLN A 149 18.77 16.24 -19.97
CA GLN A 149 18.58 14.86 -20.42
C GLN A 149 17.62 14.07 -19.53
N GLU A 150 17.30 14.59 -18.35
CA GLU A 150 16.40 13.93 -17.39
C GLU A 150 14.96 13.90 -17.91
N ASP A 151 14.30 12.75 -17.80
CA ASP A 151 12.91 12.58 -18.27
C ASP A 151 11.92 13.48 -17.52
N TRP A 152 12.14 13.71 -16.22
CA TRP A 152 11.32 14.60 -15.42
C TRP A 152 11.47 16.08 -15.85
N TYR A 153 12.66 16.49 -16.29
CA TYR A 153 12.88 17.85 -16.79
C TYR A 153 12.07 18.11 -18.05
N ARG A 154 12.02 17.17 -19.00
CA ARG A 154 11.22 17.30 -20.23
C ARG A 154 9.73 17.44 -19.91
N GLN A 155 9.25 16.75 -18.85
CA GLN A 155 7.85 16.84 -18.43
C GLN A 155 7.50 18.17 -17.76
N ILE A 156 8.42 18.73 -16.93
CA ILE A 156 8.18 19.99 -16.23
C ILE A 156 8.45 21.21 -17.11
N LYS A 157 9.24 21.08 -18.17
CA LYS A 157 9.61 22.21 -19.04
C LYS A 157 8.37 22.97 -19.54
N ASP A 158 7.32 22.26 -19.89
CA ASP A 158 6.08 22.83 -20.42
C ASP A 158 4.98 23.00 -19.36
N ALA A 159 5.26 22.65 -18.10
CA ALA A 159 4.32 22.76 -16.98
C ALA A 159 4.17 24.22 -16.52
N ASN A 160 3.09 24.50 -15.77
CA ASN A 160 2.87 25.80 -15.16
C ASN A 160 3.87 26.05 -14.02
N THR A 161 4.30 27.29 -13.79
CA THR A 161 5.26 27.66 -12.73
C THR A 161 4.76 27.40 -11.30
N LYS A 162 3.45 27.29 -11.11
CA LYS A 162 2.85 27.01 -9.80
C LYS A 162 2.78 25.54 -9.46
N ASP A 163 2.96 24.65 -10.46
CA ASP A 163 2.79 23.23 -10.27
C ASP A 163 4.03 22.60 -9.63
N ILE A 164 3.82 21.79 -8.61
CA ILE A 164 4.84 20.97 -7.98
C ILE A 164 4.66 19.56 -8.50
N ALA A 165 5.70 19.01 -9.12
CA ALA A 165 5.67 17.66 -9.66
C ALA A 165 6.54 16.71 -8.82
N TRP A 166 6.04 15.52 -8.59
CA TRP A 166 6.71 14.48 -7.82
C TRP A 166 7.09 13.31 -8.71
N TYR A 167 8.35 12.88 -8.65
CA TYR A 167 8.86 11.75 -9.43
C TYR A 167 9.63 10.79 -8.55
N TYR A 168 9.51 9.49 -8.85
CA TYR A 168 10.38 8.47 -8.30
C TYR A 168 11.52 8.18 -9.28
N GLN A 169 12.74 8.14 -8.78
CA GLN A 169 13.92 7.76 -9.54
C GLN A 169 14.47 6.44 -9.00
N LYS A 170 14.31 5.37 -9.79
CA LYS A 170 14.79 4.03 -9.43
C LYS A 170 16.30 3.99 -9.20
N LYS A 171 17.07 4.77 -9.99
CA LYS A 171 18.50 4.94 -9.77
C LYS A 171 18.72 5.80 -8.53
N GLY A 172 19.21 5.15 -7.46
CA GLY A 172 19.42 5.79 -6.17
C GLY A 172 18.25 5.69 -5.18
N ASP A 173 17.15 5.00 -5.56
CA ASP A 173 15.96 4.78 -4.72
C ASP A 173 15.49 6.07 -4.01
N LYS A 174 15.19 7.07 -4.84
CA LYS A 174 14.86 8.40 -4.35
C LYS A 174 13.58 8.96 -4.97
N VAL A 175 12.93 9.82 -4.21
CA VAL A 175 11.81 10.62 -4.65
C VAL A 175 12.24 12.06 -4.77
N ILE A 176 11.85 12.70 -5.85
CA ILE A 176 12.16 14.11 -6.10
C ILE A 176 10.89 14.93 -6.23
N SER A 177 10.93 16.14 -5.66
CA SER A 177 9.95 17.18 -5.88
C SER A 177 10.61 18.29 -6.69
N VAL A 178 9.98 18.68 -7.78
CA VAL A 178 10.52 19.70 -8.70
C VAL A 178 9.46 20.72 -9.07
N ARG A 179 9.88 21.96 -9.21
CA ARG A 179 9.03 23.06 -9.73
C ARG A 179 9.86 24.14 -10.40
N LYS A 180 9.22 24.89 -11.30
CA LYS A 180 9.80 26.10 -11.84
C LYS A 180 9.79 27.21 -10.81
N MET A 181 10.86 27.99 -10.77
CA MET A 181 10.94 29.24 -10.02
C MET A 181 10.81 30.43 -10.99
N GLN A 182 10.02 31.41 -10.59
CA GLN A 182 9.81 32.63 -11.35
C GLN A 182 10.31 33.82 -10.54
N SER A 183 10.82 34.83 -11.23
CA SER A 183 11.17 36.09 -10.59
C SER A 183 9.94 36.69 -9.91
N LEU A 184 10.12 37.27 -8.73
CA LEU A 184 9.07 38.01 -8.04
C LEU A 184 8.88 39.43 -8.60
N GLU A 185 9.85 39.91 -9.39
CA GLU A 185 9.89 41.24 -9.96
C GLU A 185 9.56 41.25 -11.46
N SER A 186 9.71 40.10 -12.14
CA SER A 186 9.46 39.94 -13.57
C SER A 186 8.76 38.60 -13.85
N VAL A 187 8.34 38.42 -15.12
CA VAL A 187 7.73 37.15 -15.57
C VAL A 187 8.77 36.09 -15.91
N ASP A 188 10.06 36.43 -15.77
CA ASP A 188 11.17 35.58 -16.20
C ASP A 188 11.30 34.35 -15.31
N MET A 189 11.65 33.23 -15.92
CA MET A 189 11.97 31.99 -15.22
C MET A 189 13.37 32.12 -14.61
N LEU A 190 13.47 32.00 -13.28
CA LEU A 190 14.74 31.99 -12.55
C LEU A 190 15.46 30.67 -12.62
N GLY A 191 14.72 29.57 -12.72
CA GLY A 191 15.30 28.24 -12.66
C GLY A 191 14.33 27.17 -12.21
N ILE A 192 14.86 26.06 -11.74
CA ILE A 192 14.12 24.93 -11.21
C ILE A 192 14.59 24.63 -9.78
N LEU A 193 13.66 24.62 -8.85
CA LEU A 193 13.87 24.11 -7.52
C LEU A 193 13.74 22.58 -7.52
N TYR A 194 14.73 21.91 -6.96
CA TYR A 194 14.81 20.47 -6.85
C TYR A 194 15.01 20.07 -5.39
N LEU A 195 14.08 19.27 -4.86
CA LEU A 195 14.17 18.66 -3.54
C LEU A 195 14.28 17.15 -3.70
N GLU A 196 15.20 16.53 -2.96
CA GLU A 196 15.46 15.10 -3.03
C GLU A 196 15.32 14.45 -1.67
N LEU A 197 14.58 13.32 -1.62
CA LEU A 197 14.39 12.49 -0.44
C LEU A 197 14.69 11.02 -0.77
N PRO A 198 15.25 10.24 0.16
CA PRO A 198 15.26 8.79 0.03
C PRO A 198 13.83 8.26 -0.05
N ALA A 199 13.55 7.33 -0.96
CA ALA A 199 12.22 6.75 -1.11
C ALA A 199 11.72 6.09 0.18
N SER A 200 12.64 5.49 0.95
CA SER A 200 12.33 4.89 2.25
C SER A 200 11.70 5.90 3.23
N LYS A 201 12.05 7.18 3.17
CA LYS A 201 11.50 8.21 4.07
C LYS A 201 10.04 8.52 3.77
N LEU A 202 9.67 8.54 2.50
CA LEU A 202 8.29 8.77 2.08
C LEU A 202 7.43 7.51 2.19
N PHE A 203 8.02 6.33 1.94
CA PHE A 203 7.30 5.05 1.88
C PHE A 203 7.42 4.20 3.17
N THR A 204 8.10 4.69 4.23
CA THR A 204 8.30 3.95 5.50
C THR A 204 6.99 3.48 6.15
N ASN A 205 5.92 4.27 6.03
CA ASN A 205 4.63 3.94 6.64
C ASN A 205 4.04 2.62 6.12
N TYR A 206 4.47 2.14 4.94
CA TYR A 206 4.03 0.86 4.40
C TYR A 206 4.79 -0.32 5.01
N ASN A 207 6.02 -0.12 5.47
CA ASN A 207 6.83 -1.14 6.12
C ASN A 207 6.38 -1.41 7.55
N THR A 208 5.80 -0.40 8.24
CA THR A 208 5.28 -0.52 9.62
C THR A 208 3.90 -1.18 9.71
N LEU A 209 3.20 -1.37 8.60
CA LEU A 209 1.97 -2.18 8.54
C LEU A 209 2.24 -3.69 8.77
N SER A 210 3.40 -4.03 9.24
CA SER A 210 4.14 -5.25 9.02
C SER A 210 4.00 -6.36 10.05
N ASP A 211 2.96 -6.45 10.85
CA ASP A 211 2.69 -7.73 11.53
C ASP A 211 2.02 -8.75 10.59
N SER A 212 1.88 -8.42 9.32
CA SER A 212 1.11 -9.22 8.39
C SER A 212 1.73 -9.22 6.99
N GLU A 213 1.64 -10.35 6.34
CA GLU A 213 2.10 -10.68 5.00
C GLU A 213 1.38 -9.82 3.91
N TYR A 214 1.52 -8.48 3.99
CA TYR A 214 1.03 -7.56 2.97
C TYR A 214 2.10 -7.28 1.92
N SER A 215 1.68 -7.15 0.68
CA SER A 215 2.49 -6.54 -0.38
C SER A 215 1.87 -5.22 -0.78
N VAL A 216 2.71 -4.21 -0.97
CA VAL A 216 2.28 -2.88 -1.39
C VAL A 216 2.97 -2.54 -2.70
N LEU A 217 2.19 -2.09 -3.68
CA LEU A 217 2.67 -1.61 -4.97
C LEU A 217 2.25 -0.15 -5.13
N ILE A 218 3.18 0.71 -5.52
CA ILE A 218 2.91 2.12 -5.81
C ILE A 218 3.13 2.35 -7.29
N ARG A 219 2.12 2.88 -7.97
CA ARG A 219 2.13 3.16 -9.40
C ARG A 219 1.89 4.64 -9.66
N ASN A 220 2.49 5.16 -10.72
CA ASN A 220 2.19 6.51 -11.18
C ASN A 220 0.88 6.56 -11.98
N GLN A 221 0.51 7.75 -12.44
CA GLN A 221 -0.68 7.97 -13.27
C GLN A 221 -0.67 7.22 -14.60
N LYS A 222 0.53 6.82 -15.09
CA LYS A 222 0.72 6.02 -16.31
C LYS A 222 0.75 4.51 -16.02
N ASP A 223 0.34 4.07 -14.81
CA ASP A 223 0.35 2.68 -14.34
C ASP A 223 1.75 2.03 -14.28
N GLN A 224 2.81 2.84 -14.34
CA GLN A 224 4.19 2.36 -14.17
C GLN A 224 4.48 2.13 -12.70
N LEU A 225 5.08 0.97 -12.38
CA LEU A 225 5.50 0.63 -11.02
C LEU A 225 6.63 1.56 -10.57
N LEU A 226 6.39 2.31 -9.50
CA LEU A 226 7.37 3.18 -8.86
C LEU A 226 8.10 2.45 -7.74
N TYR A 227 7.34 1.87 -6.83
CA TYR A 227 7.87 1.23 -5.63
C TYR A 227 7.10 -0.04 -5.35
N GLU A 228 7.81 -1.06 -4.83
CA GLU A 228 7.19 -2.28 -4.33
C GLU A 228 7.80 -2.68 -3.00
N TYR A 229 6.93 -3.05 -2.07
CA TYR A 229 7.27 -3.70 -0.84
C TYR A 229 6.56 -5.05 -0.81
N ARG A 230 7.31 -6.13 -0.67
CA ARG A 230 6.75 -7.48 -0.63
C ARG A 230 7.19 -8.17 0.65
N THR A 231 6.23 -8.84 1.30
CA THR A 231 6.49 -9.71 2.45
C THR A 231 6.03 -11.12 2.13
N GLY A 232 6.80 -12.12 2.57
CA GLY A 232 6.45 -13.54 2.38
C GLY A 232 6.44 -14.02 0.92
N ASP A 233 5.67 -15.06 0.64
CA ASP A 233 5.59 -15.75 -0.67
C ASP A 233 4.87 -14.94 -1.77
N THR A 234 4.77 -13.63 -1.69
CA THR A 234 4.10 -12.81 -2.70
C THR A 234 5.03 -12.45 -3.88
N GLU A 235 5.66 -13.46 -4.48
CA GLU A 235 6.59 -13.27 -5.61
C GLU A 235 5.90 -12.96 -6.95
N ASP A 236 4.56 -12.92 -7.02
CA ASP A 236 3.86 -12.73 -8.27
C ASP A 236 3.96 -11.29 -8.79
N ALA A 237 4.97 -11.04 -9.62
CA ALA A 237 5.21 -9.74 -10.27
C ALA A 237 4.05 -9.25 -11.14
N SER A 238 3.12 -10.15 -11.51
CA SER A 238 1.97 -9.85 -12.38
C SER A 238 0.68 -9.54 -11.60
N LEU A 239 0.75 -9.36 -10.26
CA LEU A 239 -0.41 -9.00 -9.45
C LEU A 239 -0.94 -7.62 -9.83
N THR A 240 -2.25 -7.56 -10.05
CA THR A 240 -3.02 -6.33 -10.28
C THR A 240 -4.35 -6.44 -9.54
N ILE A 241 -5.00 -5.32 -9.25
CA ILE A 241 -6.34 -5.31 -8.63
C ILE A 241 -7.33 -6.17 -9.43
N LYS A 242 -7.23 -6.15 -10.76
CA LYS A 242 -8.13 -6.93 -11.64
C LYS A 242 -7.98 -8.44 -11.50
N ASN A 243 -6.76 -8.94 -11.26
CA ASN A 243 -6.48 -10.39 -11.19
C ASN A 243 -6.32 -10.91 -9.75
N ALA A 244 -6.29 -10.04 -8.74
CA ALA A 244 -6.05 -10.41 -7.35
C ALA A 244 -7.05 -11.46 -6.84
N LYS A 245 -8.34 -11.29 -7.10
CA LYS A 245 -9.37 -12.25 -6.69
C LYS A 245 -9.18 -13.63 -7.32
N ALA A 246 -8.85 -13.69 -8.61
CA ALA A 246 -8.59 -14.95 -9.32
C ALA A 246 -7.34 -15.65 -8.77
N LYS A 247 -6.33 -14.88 -8.34
CA LYS A 247 -5.10 -15.38 -7.73
C LYS A 247 -5.20 -15.61 -6.22
N ARG A 248 -6.39 -15.49 -5.65
CA ARG A 248 -6.70 -15.69 -4.22
C ARG A 248 -6.01 -14.67 -3.30
N TYR A 249 -6.02 -13.40 -3.69
CA TYR A 249 -5.61 -12.28 -2.85
C TYR A 249 -6.81 -11.40 -2.49
N ALA A 250 -6.83 -10.88 -1.27
CA ALA A 250 -7.56 -9.68 -0.94
C ALA A 250 -6.76 -8.48 -1.43
N ALA A 251 -7.41 -7.48 -2.00
CA ALA A 251 -6.77 -6.31 -2.55
C ALA A 251 -7.57 -5.06 -2.27
N VAL A 252 -6.88 -3.98 -1.91
CA VAL A 252 -7.45 -2.65 -1.71
C VAL A 252 -6.58 -1.62 -2.40
N THR A 253 -7.15 -0.47 -2.74
CA THR A 253 -6.44 0.60 -3.42
C THR A 253 -6.83 1.97 -2.90
N GLU A 254 -5.87 2.89 -2.86
CA GLU A 254 -6.04 4.31 -2.56
C GLU A 254 -5.20 5.15 -3.53
N THR A 255 -5.54 6.43 -3.66
CA THR A 255 -4.78 7.37 -4.48
C THR A 255 -4.28 8.51 -3.62
N SER A 256 -2.99 8.83 -3.73
CA SER A 256 -2.35 9.93 -3.01
C SER A 256 -2.61 11.28 -3.67
N SER A 257 -2.32 12.36 -2.94
CA SER A 257 -2.36 13.73 -3.43
C SER A 257 -1.36 14.00 -4.58
N ALA A 258 -0.28 13.21 -4.68
CA ALA A 258 0.66 13.23 -5.79
C ALA A 258 0.14 12.51 -7.06
N GLY A 259 -1.08 11.97 -7.02
CA GLY A 259 -1.66 11.19 -8.11
C GLY A 259 -1.09 9.78 -8.24
N TRP A 260 -0.43 9.27 -7.21
CA TRP A 260 0.07 7.90 -7.19
C TRP A 260 -1.01 6.95 -6.70
N LYS A 261 -1.14 5.81 -7.37
CA LYS A 261 -2.04 4.74 -7.01
C LYS A 261 -1.31 3.74 -6.13
N ILE A 262 -1.78 3.57 -4.91
CA ILE A 262 -1.23 2.63 -3.94
C ILE A 262 -2.15 1.42 -3.86
N GLU A 263 -1.60 0.25 -4.07
CA GLU A 263 -2.30 -1.03 -4.07
C GLU A 263 -1.73 -1.90 -2.96
N MET A 264 -2.59 -2.44 -2.10
CA MET A 264 -2.20 -3.36 -1.03
C MET A 264 -2.85 -4.73 -1.25
N TYR A 265 -2.06 -5.79 -1.11
CA TYR A 265 -2.47 -7.18 -1.36
C TYR A 265 -2.16 -8.06 -0.16
N LYS A 266 -3.07 -8.99 0.13
CA LYS A 266 -2.87 -10.04 1.14
C LYS A 266 -3.38 -11.38 0.61
N LYS A 267 -2.59 -12.44 0.77
CA LYS A 267 -2.95 -13.77 0.30
C LYS A 267 -4.07 -14.38 1.16
N ASN A 268 -5.12 -14.90 0.55
CA ASN A 268 -6.28 -15.47 1.26
C ASN A 268 -5.93 -16.70 2.12
N THR A 269 -4.81 -17.38 1.85
CA THR A 269 -4.34 -18.50 2.67
C THR A 269 -3.97 -18.07 4.08
N VAL A 270 -3.50 -16.85 4.27
CA VAL A 270 -3.19 -16.26 5.58
C VAL A 270 -4.47 -16.03 6.37
N ILE A 271 -5.50 -15.50 5.70
CA ILE A 271 -6.85 -15.35 6.27
C ILE A 271 -7.42 -16.72 6.65
N GLY A 272 -7.16 -17.75 5.83
CA GLY A 272 -7.61 -19.13 6.07
C GLY A 272 -6.95 -19.82 7.26
N LYS A 273 -5.72 -19.50 7.63
CA LYS A 273 -5.05 -20.06 8.80
C LYS A 273 -5.80 -19.76 10.09
N ASN A 274 -6.35 -18.57 10.23
CA ASN A 274 -7.12 -18.12 11.39
C ASN A 274 -8.47 -18.86 11.53
N ILE A 275 -8.99 -19.44 10.45
CA ILE A 275 -10.24 -20.19 10.45
C ILE A 275 -10.01 -21.66 10.83
N ARG A 276 -8.80 -22.17 10.70
CA ARG A 276 -8.48 -23.59 10.95
C ARG A 276 -8.82 -24.04 12.38
N SER A 277 -8.62 -23.18 13.37
CA SER A 277 -8.99 -23.48 14.76
C SER A 277 -10.49 -23.69 14.92
N ILE A 278 -11.30 -22.91 14.25
CA ILE A 278 -12.77 -23.01 14.27
C ILE A 278 -13.22 -24.33 13.63
N VAL A 279 -12.60 -24.74 12.52
CA VAL A 279 -12.87 -26.02 11.85
C VAL A 279 -12.52 -27.19 12.76
N VAL A 280 -11.41 -27.14 13.49
CA VAL A 280 -11.01 -28.18 14.45
C VAL A 280 -11.99 -28.31 15.60
N VAL A 281 -12.44 -27.17 16.17
CA VAL A 281 -13.46 -27.18 17.23
C VAL A 281 -14.78 -27.77 16.72
N LEU A 282 -15.24 -27.36 15.54
CA LEU A 282 -16.45 -27.89 14.90
C LEU A 282 -16.37 -29.39 14.65
N ALA A 283 -15.24 -29.87 14.13
CA ALA A 283 -15.00 -31.30 13.94
C ALA A 283 -15.05 -32.06 15.28
N GLY A 284 -14.48 -31.51 16.35
CA GLY A 284 -14.55 -32.05 17.69
C GLY A 284 -16.00 -32.19 18.19
N VAL A 285 -16.83 -31.15 18.01
CA VAL A 285 -18.25 -31.18 18.38
C VAL A 285 -18.99 -32.28 17.61
N VAL A 286 -18.76 -32.41 16.31
CA VAL A 286 -19.39 -33.46 15.49
C VAL A 286 -19.00 -34.84 16.02
N ILE A 287 -17.71 -35.08 16.34
CA ILE A 287 -17.25 -36.37 16.89
C ILE A 287 -17.94 -36.67 18.21
N VAL A 288 -18.04 -35.71 19.11
CA VAL A 288 -18.74 -35.91 20.41
C VAL A 288 -20.22 -36.24 20.19
N CYS A 289 -20.90 -35.55 19.29
CA CYS A 289 -22.31 -35.86 18.96
C CYS A 289 -22.49 -37.27 18.39
N VAL A 290 -21.56 -37.72 17.53
CA VAL A 290 -21.55 -39.12 17.01
C VAL A 290 -21.41 -40.10 18.12
N LEU A 291 -20.43 -39.92 19.03
CA LEU A 291 -20.20 -40.82 20.14
C LEU A 291 -21.41 -40.91 21.10
N LEU A 292 -22.01 -39.75 21.41
CA LEU A 292 -23.22 -39.69 22.23
C LEU A 292 -24.40 -40.42 21.57
N SER A 293 -24.58 -40.24 20.26
CA SER A 293 -25.62 -40.93 19.49
C SER A 293 -25.46 -42.46 19.50
N ILE A 294 -24.22 -42.94 19.36
CA ILE A 294 -23.90 -44.37 19.43
C ILE A 294 -24.15 -44.91 20.85
N ALA A 295 -23.73 -44.19 21.89
CA ALA A 295 -23.94 -44.59 23.28
C ALA A 295 -25.44 -44.67 23.63
N ALA A 296 -26.22 -43.66 23.21
CA ALA A 296 -27.66 -43.64 23.42
C ALA A 296 -28.37 -44.80 22.70
N ALA A 297 -28.00 -45.10 21.46
CA ALA A 297 -28.55 -46.22 20.72
C ALA A 297 -28.19 -47.56 21.34
N ALA A 298 -26.96 -47.73 21.88
CA ALA A 298 -26.51 -48.95 22.58
C ALA A 298 -27.24 -49.15 23.91
N MET A 299 -27.50 -48.08 24.68
CA MET A 299 -28.27 -48.13 25.91
C MET A 299 -29.73 -48.57 25.66
N LEU A 300 -30.38 -47.90 24.69
CA LEU A 300 -31.76 -48.24 24.35
C LEU A 300 -31.92 -49.68 23.82
N SER A 301 -30.91 -50.15 23.08
CA SER A 301 -30.88 -51.52 22.56
C SER A 301 -30.74 -52.60 23.65
N LYS A 302 -30.22 -52.25 24.85
CA LYS A 302 -30.10 -53.19 25.99
C LYS A 302 -31.35 -53.22 26.88
N VAL A 303 -32.18 -52.20 26.79
CA VAL A 303 -33.42 -52.07 27.61
C VAL A 303 -34.64 -52.68 26.90
N MET A 304 -34.54 -52.84 25.59
CA MET A 304 -35.50 -53.59 24.78
C MET A 304 -35.05 -55.02 24.52
#